data_f4eb6092773e2b79a142753bac10afc0
#
_entry.id   f4eb6092773e2b79a142753bac10afc0
#
_cell.length_a   1.000
_cell.length_b   1.000
_cell.length_c   1.000
_cell.angle_alpha   90.00
_cell.angle_beta   90.00
_cell.angle_gamma   90.00
#
_symmetry.space_group_name_H-M   'P 1'
#
loop_
_entity.id
_entity.type
_entity.pdbx_description
1 polymer ?
#
loop_
_entity_poly.entity_id
_entity_poly.type
_entity_poly.pdbx_seq_one_letter_code
_entity_poly.pdbx_strand_id
1 'polypeptide(L)'
;MLFRSPYQGASRSLAGYVSAADTENARRWRAAGAVIFGKTNCPEFGLLATTEPVAYGIARNPWAPERSAGGSSGGAGIAIAARMVPLATGGDGGGSIRGPASANGVFGFKPTRGRTPDGPVTYMPWQGLVSRHALTISVRDSAAFLDATCAPEVGATSIAPPPARPFLSEVTTEPGKLRIALATRPLTGGPIDPECVAAARDAASLMASLGHEVEEAAPTIAADEFNRAFLTIVAAEVANIVEDVGGVVGRRLTWRDVETETWALNLAGRQVRGHEMVAAQQCLWQCARTVSTFLTRYDLILTPTLTTLPAPHGSIRPQGVEALLLRAIVRLNAGGLMRLAGALDRNAKTVFNVVSSLTPFNAAGLPAMSVPLSWTTSGLPVGVQFAGRFGDEATLFRVAGQLERARPWAGKVPPGCD
;
A
#
# COMPACT_ATOMS: atom_id res chain seq x y z
N MET A 1 -14.21 0.81 -9.34
CA MET A 1 -15.68 0.69 -9.21
C MET A 1 -16.16 -0.34 -10.20
N LEU A 2 -17.25 -1.05 -9.91
CA LEU A 2 -17.88 -2.03 -10.79
C LEU A 2 -19.28 -1.52 -11.16
N PHE A 3 -19.60 -1.53 -12.44
CA PHE A 3 -20.92 -1.11 -12.95
C PHE A 3 -22.06 -1.88 -12.27
N ARG A 4 -23.12 -1.17 -11.90
CA ARG A 4 -24.29 -1.70 -11.17
C ARG A 4 -23.95 -2.48 -9.89
N SER A 5 -22.82 -2.15 -9.25
CA SER A 5 -22.42 -2.76 -7.99
C SER A 5 -22.29 -1.69 -6.91
N PRO A 6 -22.74 -1.94 -5.67
CA PRO A 6 -22.57 -0.99 -4.58
C PRO A 6 -21.09 -0.59 -4.44
N TYR A 7 -20.83 0.70 -4.38
CA TYR A 7 -19.50 1.24 -4.11
C TYR A 7 -19.58 2.17 -2.91
N GLN A 8 -18.90 1.81 -1.84
CA GLN A 8 -19.09 2.48 -0.57
C GLN A 8 -17.78 3.05 0.00
N GLY A 9 -16.61 2.72 -0.58
CA GLY A 9 -15.32 3.21 -0.09
C GLY A 9 -15.12 3.00 1.41
N ALA A 10 -15.81 2.00 1.99
CA ALA A 10 -15.94 1.75 3.42
C ALA A 10 -16.46 2.97 4.23
N SER A 11 -17.19 3.89 3.59
CA SER A 11 -17.76 5.09 4.18
C SER A 11 -19.28 5.04 4.26
N ARG A 12 -19.82 5.53 5.34
CA ARG A 12 -21.27 5.75 5.51
C ARG A 12 -21.81 6.79 4.52
N SER A 13 -20.97 7.72 4.09
CA SER A 13 -21.38 8.76 3.12
C SER A 13 -21.83 8.22 1.78
N LEU A 14 -21.35 7.03 1.40
CA LEU A 14 -21.69 6.36 0.14
C LEU A 14 -22.67 5.19 0.34
N ALA A 15 -23.36 5.12 1.48
CA ALA A 15 -24.37 4.09 1.73
C ALA A 15 -25.45 4.14 0.62
N GLY A 16 -25.68 3.00 -0.04
CA GLY A 16 -26.66 2.89 -1.14
C GLY A 16 -26.16 3.39 -2.50
N TYR A 17 -24.98 4.00 -2.60
CA TYR A 17 -24.45 4.42 -3.90
C TYR A 17 -24.10 3.21 -4.78
N VAL A 18 -24.57 3.22 -6.01
CA VAL A 18 -24.32 2.20 -7.03
C VAL A 18 -23.54 2.85 -8.18
N SER A 19 -22.43 2.25 -8.56
CA SER A 19 -21.58 2.80 -9.63
C SER A 19 -22.30 2.76 -10.99
N ALA A 20 -22.27 3.88 -11.69
CA ALA A 20 -22.83 4.01 -13.04
C ALA A 20 -21.93 3.44 -14.15
N ALA A 21 -20.65 3.18 -13.87
CA ALA A 21 -19.69 2.68 -14.85
C ALA A 21 -18.63 1.78 -14.20
N ASP A 22 -18.01 0.91 -15.00
CA ASP A 22 -16.77 0.22 -14.63
C ASP A 22 -15.59 1.19 -14.68
N THR A 23 -14.63 1.03 -13.76
CA THR A 23 -13.29 1.57 -13.96
C THR A 23 -12.58 0.77 -15.04
N GLU A 24 -11.54 1.34 -15.63
CA GLU A 24 -10.75 0.65 -16.67
C GLU A 24 -10.16 -0.68 -16.14
N ASN A 25 -9.73 -0.71 -14.88
CA ASN A 25 -9.32 -1.96 -14.24
C ASN A 25 -10.44 -3.00 -14.22
N ALA A 26 -11.66 -2.62 -13.80
CA ALA A 26 -12.78 -3.55 -13.74
C ALA A 26 -13.15 -4.08 -15.14
N ARG A 27 -13.08 -3.22 -16.16
CA ARG A 27 -13.31 -3.59 -17.55
C ARG A 27 -12.27 -4.63 -18.01
N ARG A 28 -10.98 -4.42 -17.69
CA ARG A 28 -9.90 -5.36 -18.03
C ARG A 28 -10.02 -6.69 -17.30
N TRP A 29 -10.40 -6.69 -16.02
CA TRP A 29 -10.66 -7.95 -15.29
C TRP A 29 -11.74 -8.78 -15.95
N ARG A 30 -12.85 -8.15 -16.34
CA ARG A 30 -13.92 -8.84 -17.08
C ARG A 30 -13.43 -9.36 -18.43
N ALA A 31 -12.69 -8.55 -19.18
CA ALA A 31 -12.12 -8.95 -20.46
C ALA A 31 -11.12 -10.13 -20.34
N ALA A 32 -10.41 -10.21 -19.22
CA ALA A 32 -9.53 -11.33 -18.90
C ALA A 32 -10.27 -12.59 -18.42
N GLY A 33 -11.61 -12.58 -18.36
CA GLY A 33 -12.41 -13.72 -17.91
C GLY A 33 -12.51 -13.89 -16.40
N ALA A 34 -12.10 -12.88 -15.61
CA ALA A 34 -12.20 -12.96 -14.15
C ALA A 34 -13.66 -12.94 -13.68
N VAL A 35 -14.03 -13.90 -12.83
CA VAL A 35 -15.32 -13.94 -12.15
C VAL A 35 -15.26 -13.08 -10.89
N ILE A 36 -15.89 -11.91 -10.93
CA ILE A 36 -15.93 -10.97 -9.82
C ILE A 36 -17.19 -11.24 -8.99
N PHE A 37 -17.03 -11.85 -7.81
CA PHE A 37 -18.19 -12.23 -7.00
C PHE A 37 -18.33 -11.45 -5.68
N GLY A 38 -17.36 -10.61 -5.33
CA GLY A 38 -17.42 -9.86 -4.08
C GLY A 38 -16.46 -8.68 -4.02
N LYS A 39 -16.53 -7.98 -2.90
CA LYS A 39 -15.63 -6.91 -2.50
C LYS A 39 -15.14 -7.17 -1.08
N THR A 40 -13.88 -6.94 -0.85
CA THR A 40 -13.26 -7.10 0.45
C THR A 40 -13.34 -5.81 1.27
N ASN A 41 -13.21 -5.92 2.60
CA ASN A 41 -13.21 -4.79 3.51
C ASN A 41 -11.92 -3.96 3.38
N CYS A 42 -12.05 -2.65 3.60
CA CYS A 42 -10.93 -1.69 3.66
C CYS A 42 -11.27 -0.59 4.68
N PRO A 43 -10.33 0.22 5.18
CA PRO A 43 -10.66 1.41 5.95
C PRO A 43 -11.32 2.47 5.07
N GLU A 44 -11.98 3.45 5.68
CA GLU A 44 -12.66 4.52 4.96
C GLU A 44 -11.73 5.19 3.94
N PHE A 45 -12.12 5.21 2.67
CA PHE A 45 -11.36 5.72 1.51
C PHE A 45 -9.94 5.19 1.37
N GLY A 46 -9.60 4.09 2.06
CA GLY A 46 -8.26 3.50 2.02
C GLY A 46 -7.19 4.26 2.81
N LEU A 47 -7.56 5.10 3.77
CA LEU A 47 -6.69 6.08 4.40
C LEU A 47 -5.82 5.55 5.54
N LEU A 48 -6.13 4.38 6.11
CA LEU A 48 -5.42 3.86 7.28
C LEU A 48 -4.59 2.62 6.96
N ALA A 49 -3.53 2.41 7.74
CA ALA A 49 -2.68 1.22 7.67
C ALA A 49 -3.30 0.00 8.39
N THR A 50 -4.54 0.11 8.88
CA THR A 50 -5.37 -0.96 9.45
C THR A 50 -6.71 -1.00 8.74
N THR A 51 -7.40 -2.15 8.79
CA THR A 51 -8.73 -2.34 8.18
C THR A 51 -9.78 -2.48 9.25
N GLU A 52 -10.20 -1.35 9.79
CA GLU A 52 -11.12 -1.25 10.94
C GLU A 52 -12.18 -0.15 10.69
N PRO A 53 -12.91 -0.16 9.54
CA PRO A 53 -13.87 0.88 9.25
C PRO A 53 -15.06 0.81 10.21
N VAL A 54 -15.55 1.98 10.62
CA VAL A 54 -16.73 2.08 11.49
C VAL A 54 -17.98 1.53 10.77
N ALA A 55 -18.05 1.67 9.44
CA ALA A 55 -19.22 1.27 8.65
C ALA A 55 -19.39 -0.25 8.53
N TYR A 56 -18.28 -1.03 8.53
CA TYR A 56 -18.30 -2.47 8.25
C TYR A 56 -17.63 -3.34 9.32
N GLY A 57 -17.11 -2.72 10.39
CA GLY A 57 -16.45 -3.40 11.47
C GLY A 57 -15.02 -3.84 11.14
N ILE A 58 -14.41 -4.49 12.12
CA ILE A 58 -13.00 -4.84 12.12
C ILE A 58 -12.75 -6.06 11.22
N ALA A 59 -11.79 -5.96 10.33
CA ALA A 59 -11.25 -7.07 9.56
C ALA A 59 -10.14 -7.75 10.39
N ARG A 60 -10.43 -8.95 10.91
CA ARG A 60 -9.56 -9.68 11.83
C ARG A 60 -8.50 -10.48 11.07
N ASN A 61 -7.25 -10.40 11.54
CA ASN A 61 -6.15 -11.18 10.97
C ASN A 61 -6.39 -12.69 11.17
N PRO A 62 -6.37 -13.52 10.14
CA PRO A 62 -6.64 -14.95 10.29
C PRO A 62 -5.54 -15.70 11.06
N TRP A 63 -4.33 -15.15 11.17
CA TRP A 63 -3.25 -15.70 11.98
C TRP A 63 -3.38 -15.38 13.46
N ALA A 64 -4.03 -14.25 13.81
CA ALA A 64 -4.26 -13.78 15.17
C ALA A 64 -5.46 -12.81 15.18
N PRO A 65 -6.68 -13.31 15.49
CA PRO A 65 -7.92 -12.52 15.35
C PRO A 65 -8.00 -11.25 16.22
N GLU A 66 -7.15 -11.11 17.23
CA GLU A 66 -7.02 -9.91 18.06
C GLU A 66 -6.12 -8.84 17.43
N ARG A 67 -5.51 -9.13 16.29
CA ARG A 67 -4.58 -8.24 15.58
C ARG A 67 -5.12 -7.78 14.23
N SER A 68 -4.60 -6.66 13.77
CA SER A 68 -4.94 -6.06 12.48
C SER A 68 -4.45 -6.93 11.31
N ALA A 69 -5.26 -7.02 10.27
CA ALA A 69 -4.88 -7.59 8.98
C ALA A 69 -4.02 -6.64 8.13
N GLY A 70 -3.56 -5.53 8.71
CA GLY A 70 -2.93 -4.45 7.94
C GLY A 70 -3.97 -3.66 7.16
N GLY A 71 -3.50 -2.67 6.41
CA GLY A 71 -4.34 -1.77 5.60
C GLY A 71 -3.55 -1.11 4.46
N SER A 72 -4.28 -0.60 3.52
CA SER A 72 -5.74 -0.51 3.44
C SER A 72 -6.41 -1.75 2.81
N SER A 73 -5.69 -2.65 2.12
CA SER A 73 -6.25 -3.86 1.49
C SER A 73 -6.26 -5.07 2.45
N GLY A 74 -6.58 -4.86 3.75
CA GLY A 74 -6.55 -5.93 4.75
C GLY A 74 -7.58 -7.02 4.48
N GLY A 75 -8.80 -6.66 4.05
CA GLY A 75 -9.80 -7.65 3.65
C GLY A 75 -9.37 -8.50 2.45
N ALA A 76 -8.60 -7.94 1.51
CA ALA A 76 -7.98 -8.71 0.42
C ALA A 76 -6.94 -9.70 0.97
N GLY A 77 -6.06 -9.22 1.88
CA GLY A 77 -5.07 -10.08 2.53
C GLY A 77 -5.71 -11.27 3.26
N ILE A 78 -6.79 -11.03 4.01
CA ILE A 78 -7.56 -12.07 4.70
C ILE A 78 -8.13 -13.08 3.70
N ALA A 79 -8.80 -12.60 2.65
CA ALA A 79 -9.46 -13.47 1.67
C ALA A 79 -8.47 -14.41 0.97
N ILE A 80 -7.25 -13.94 0.70
CA ILE A 80 -6.17 -14.76 0.13
C ILE A 80 -5.58 -15.71 1.16
N ALA A 81 -5.23 -15.24 2.35
CA ALA A 81 -4.64 -16.07 3.40
C ALA A 81 -5.59 -17.21 3.82
N ALA A 82 -6.88 -16.89 3.98
CA ALA A 82 -7.93 -17.86 4.31
C ALA A 82 -8.38 -18.73 3.12
N ARG A 83 -7.70 -18.67 1.96
CA ARG A 83 -8.01 -19.48 0.77
C ARG A 83 -9.41 -19.29 0.19
N MET A 84 -10.08 -18.17 0.50
CA MET A 84 -11.42 -17.89 -0.03
C MET A 84 -11.42 -17.65 -1.54
N VAL A 85 -10.35 -17.03 -2.04
CA VAL A 85 -10.16 -16.70 -3.46
C VAL A 85 -8.67 -16.80 -3.83
N PRO A 86 -8.33 -17.10 -5.09
CA PRO A 86 -6.93 -17.15 -5.54
C PRO A 86 -6.33 -15.76 -5.71
N LEU A 87 -7.16 -14.73 -5.93
CA LEU A 87 -6.75 -13.36 -6.23
C LEU A 87 -7.72 -12.36 -5.62
N ALA A 88 -7.20 -11.31 -4.96
CA ALA A 88 -7.99 -10.19 -4.47
C ALA A 88 -7.27 -8.86 -4.77
N THR A 89 -7.99 -7.92 -5.38
CA THR A 89 -7.42 -6.66 -5.84
C THR A 89 -7.22 -5.67 -4.70
N GLY A 90 -6.21 -4.81 -4.83
CA GLY A 90 -5.89 -3.73 -3.91
C GLY A 90 -5.33 -2.50 -4.60
N GLY A 91 -5.23 -1.41 -3.85
CA GLY A 91 -4.47 -0.23 -4.23
C GLY A 91 -3.33 -0.01 -3.24
N ASP A 92 -2.21 0.56 -3.68
CA ASP A 92 -1.03 0.81 -2.85
C ASP A 92 -0.55 2.24 -3.05
N GLY A 93 -1.01 3.16 -2.19
CA GLY A 93 -0.61 4.56 -2.17
C GLY A 93 0.50 4.86 -1.16
N GLY A 94 0.60 4.04 -0.12
CA GLY A 94 1.63 4.15 0.92
C GLY A 94 2.03 2.78 1.49
N GLY A 95 1.80 1.68 0.73
CA GLY A 95 2.06 0.32 1.17
C GLY A 95 0.81 -0.54 1.30
N SER A 96 -0.34 -0.09 0.81
CA SER A 96 -1.64 -0.72 1.07
C SER A 96 -1.91 -2.04 0.34
N ILE A 97 -1.02 -2.53 -0.51
CA ILE A 97 -0.94 -3.93 -0.98
C ILE A 97 0.11 -4.68 -0.16
N ARG A 98 1.31 -4.11 -0.06
CA ARG A 98 2.50 -4.76 0.54
C ARG A 98 2.35 -4.97 2.04
N GLY A 99 1.82 -3.97 2.77
CA GLY A 99 1.57 -4.08 4.21
C GLY A 99 0.60 -5.21 4.57
N PRO A 100 -0.63 -5.23 4.01
CA PRO A 100 -1.53 -6.37 4.18
C PRO A 100 -0.96 -7.70 3.72
N ALA A 101 -0.17 -7.75 2.65
CA ALA A 101 0.49 -8.97 2.22
C ALA A 101 1.45 -9.50 3.30
N SER A 102 2.26 -8.63 3.89
CA SER A 102 3.12 -8.97 5.03
C SER A 102 2.32 -9.46 6.23
N ALA A 103 1.29 -8.72 6.63
CA ALA A 103 0.49 -9.01 7.82
C ALA A 103 -0.32 -10.31 7.72
N ASN A 104 -0.61 -10.78 6.49
CA ASN A 104 -1.41 -11.97 6.25
C ASN A 104 -0.60 -13.16 5.67
N GLY A 105 0.71 -13.03 5.47
CA GLY A 105 1.57 -14.11 4.99
C GLY A 105 1.28 -14.50 3.53
N VAL A 106 1.00 -13.52 2.68
CA VAL A 106 0.69 -13.69 1.26
C VAL A 106 1.62 -12.86 0.37
N PHE A 107 1.65 -13.14 -0.92
CA PHE A 107 2.41 -12.34 -1.88
C PHE A 107 1.65 -11.07 -2.25
N GLY A 108 2.33 -9.92 -2.23
CA GLY A 108 1.76 -8.64 -2.62
C GLY A 108 2.70 -7.85 -3.52
N PHE A 109 2.24 -7.47 -4.69
CA PHE A 109 3.03 -6.76 -5.69
C PHE A 109 2.46 -5.38 -5.98
N LYS A 110 3.28 -4.34 -5.87
CA LYS A 110 2.99 -2.98 -6.30
C LYS A 110 3.73 -2.71 -7.62
N PRO A 111 3.04 -2.58 -8.74
CA PRO A 111 3.70 -2.29 -10.02
C PRO A 111 4.24 -0.85 -10.09
N THR A 112 5.02 -0.59 -11.12
CA THR A 112 5.47 0.75 -11.49
C THR A 112 4.29 1.69 -11.68
N ARG A 113 4.45 2.96 -11.32
CA ARG A 113 3.48 4.03 -11.65
C ARG A 113 3.18 4.03 -13.15
N GLY A 114 1.89 4.06 -13.51
CA GLY A 114 1.45 4.04 -14.90
C GLY A 114 1.56 2.68 -15.60
N ARG A 115 1.83 1.59 -14.85
CA ARG A 115 1.76 0.21 -15.36
C ARG A 115 0.33 -0.29 -15.50
N THR A 116 -0.52 0.04 -14.54
CA THR A 116 -1.95 -0.28 -14.51
C THR A 116 -2.79 0.98 -14.59
N PRO A 117 -4.01 0.95 -15.16
CA PRO A 117 -4.83 2.12 -15.35
C PRO A 117 -5.44 2.64 -14.05
N ASP A 118 -5.78 3.92 -14.01
CA ASP A 118 -6.47 4.59 -12.91
C ASP A 118 -7.90 5.03 -13.28
N GLY A 119 -8.14 5.36 -14.55
CA GLY A 119 -9.38 5.98 -15.04
C GLY A 119 -10.61 5.09 -15.12
N PRO A 120 -11.71 5.63 -15.65
CA PRO A 120 -11.94 7.02 -16.07
C PRO A 120 -12.41 7.94 -14.92
N VAL A 121 -12.56 7.44 -13.71
CA VAL A 121 -13.15 8.20 -12.59
C VAL A 121 -12.12 9.03 -11.84
N THR A 122 -10.91 8.52 -11.72
CA THR A 122 -9.78 9.21 -11.08
C THR A 122 -8.55 9.06 -11.94
N TYR A 123 -7.73 10.10 -11.99
CA TYR A 123 -6.43 10.09 -12.67
C TYR A 123 -5.37 10.51 -11.68
N MET A 124 -4.23 9.80 -11.67
CA MET A 124 -3.10 10.10 -10.79
C MET A 124 -3.51 10.23 -9.31
N PRO A 125 -4.27 9.26 -8.72
CA PRO A 125 -4.73 9.38 -7.34
C PRO A 125 -3.55 9.57 -6.39
N TRP A 126 -3.71 10.52 -5.46
CA TRP A 126 -2.65 11.01 -4.57
C TRP A 126 -1.43 11.50 -5.35
N GLN A 127 -1.65 12.26 -6.43
CA GLN A 127 -0.58 12.77 -7.30
C GLN A 127 0.34 11.67 -7.84
N GLY A 128 -0.24 10.51 -8.15
CA GLY A 128 0.47 9.36 -8.70
C GLY A 128 1.20 8.48 -7.66
N LEU A 129 0.91 8.61 -6.38
CA LEU A 129 1.43 7.72 -5.35
C LEU A 129 0.79 6.33 -5.41
N VAL A 130 -0.45 6.22 -5.90
CA VAL A 130 -1.22 4.97 -5.89
C VAL A 130 -0.91 4.14 -7.13
N SER A 131 -0.61 2.86 -6.93
CA SER A 131 -0.60 1.83 -7.98
C SER A 131 -1.63 0.75 -7.62
N ARG A 132 -2.25 0.13 -8.62
CA ARG A 132 -3.29 -0.89 -8.43
C ARG A 132 -2.81 -2.25 -8.90
N HIS A 133 -3.06 -3.28 -8.12
CA HIS A 133 -2.78 -4.66 -8.50
C HIS A 133 -3.56 -5.63 -7.59
N ALA A 134 -2.98 -6.79 -7.27
CA ALA A 134 -3.60 -7.81 -6.45
C ALA A 134 -2.65 -8.37 -5.39
N LEU A 135 -3.26 -9.03 -4.39
CA LEU A 135 -2.62 -9.96 -3.48
C LEU A 135 -2.95 -11.37 -3.98
N THR A 136 -2.00 -12.28 -3.87
CA THR A 136 -2.12 -13.69 -4.31
C THR A 136 -1.32 -14.61 -3.37
N ILE A 137 -1.53 -15.91 -3.50
CA ILE A 137 -0.62 -16.88 -2.87
C ILE A 137 0.61 -17.07 -3.77
N SER A 138 0.39 -17.36 -5.05
CA SER A 138 1.48 -17.68 -5.99
C SER A 138 1.97 -16.42 -6.71
N VAL A 139 3.26 -16.41 -7.02
CA VAL A 139 3.89 -15.41 -7.89
C VAL A 139 3.31 -15.49 -9.30
N ARG A 140 3.04 -16.71 -9.78
CA ARG A 140 2.45 -16.98 -11.09
C ARG A 140 1.12 -16.24 -11.27
N ASP A 141 0.22 -16.32 -10.31
CA ASP A 141 -1.12 -15.71 -10.42
C ASP A 141 -1.03 -14.19 -10.43
N SER A 142 -0.09 -13.60 -9.65
CA SER A 142 0.19 -12.17 -9.68
C SER A 142 0.73 -11.71 -11.05
N ALA A 143 1.68 -12.44 -11.62
CA ALA A 143 2.26 -12.12 -12.91
C ALA A 143 1.22 -12.23 -14.04
N ALA A 144 0.43 -13.31 -14.09
CA ALA A 144 -0.64 -13.50 -15.06
C ALA A 144 -1.70 -12.39 -14.97
N PHE A 145 -2.05 -11.97 -13.74
CA PHE A 145 -3.00 -10.87 -13.54
C PHE A 145 -2.42 -9.52 -13.98
N LEU A 146 -1.11 -9.30 -13.79
CA LEU A 146 -0.46 -8.09 -14.30
C LEU A 146 -0.47 -8.07 -15.83
N ASP A 147 -0.17 -9.18 -16.49
CA ASP A 147 -0.25 -9.29 -17.95
C ASP A 147 -1.64 -8.94 -18.49
N ALA A 148 -2.69 -9.39 -17.79
CA ALA A 148 -4.07 -9.11 -18.17
C ALA A 148 -4.50 -7.63 -17.94
N THR A 149 -3.78 -6.89 -17.10
CA THR A 149 -4.18 -5.54 -16.69
C THR A 149 -3.20 -4.44 -17.07
N CYS A 150 -1.94 -4.79 -17.33
CA CYS A 150 -0.93 -3.84 -17.74
C CYS A 150 -1.21 -3.35 -19.17
N ALA A 151 -1.32 -2.07 -19.35
CA ALA A 151 -1.26 -1.31 -20.59
C ALA A 151 -1.66 0.13 -20.29
N PRO A 152 -1.21 1.12 -21.05
CA PRO A 152 -1.73 2.47 -20.93
C PRO A 152 -3.24 2.49 -21.23
N GLU A 153 -3.94 3.39 -20.60
CA GLU A 153 -5.32 3.74 -20.94
C GLU A 153 -5.34 5.02 -21.80
N VAL A 154 -6.47 5.26 -22.48
CA VAL A 154 -6.65 6.52 -23.20
C VAL A 154 -6.66 7.68 -22.21
N GLY A 155 -5.80 8.66 -22.43
CA GLY A 155 -5.63 9.82 -21.54
C GLY A 155 -4.72 9.54 -20.33
N ALA A 156 -3.96 8.45 -20.32
CA ALA A 156 -2.99 8.17 -19.26
C ALA A 156 -1.97 9.31 -19.13
N THR A 157 -1.82 9.83 -17.92
CA THR A 157 -0.88 10.92 -17.59
C THR A 157 0.52 10.40 -17.22
N SER A 158 0.62 9.11 -16.91
CA SER A 158 1.88 8.41 -16.64
C SER A 158 1.84 7.04 -17.33
N ILE A 159 2.91 6.71 -18.06
CA ILE A 159 3.02 5.47 -18.81
C ILE A 159 4.34 4.81 -18.43
N ALA A 160 4.26 3.59 -17.88
CA ALA A 160 5.44 2.76 -17.65
C ALA A 160 5.95 2.19 -18.99
N PRO A 161 7.27 2.00 -19.15
CA PRO A 161 7.82 1.36 -20.34
C PRO A 161 7.15 0.00 -20.60
N PRO A 162 6.83 -0.37 -21.84
CA PRO A 162 6.24 -1.67 -22.12
C PRO A 162 7.16 -2.80 -21.69
N PRO A 163 6.62 -3.93 -21.18
CA PRO A 163 7.44 -5.08 -20.86
C PRO A 163 8.01 -5.71 -22.16
N ALA A 164 9.23 -6.22 -22.08
CA ALA A 164 9.87 -6.89 -23.24
C ALA A 164 9.16 -8.20 -23.61
N ARG A 165 8.53 -8.86 -22.65
CA ARG A 165 7.74 -10.09 -22.80
C ARG A 165 6.73 -10.19 -21.65
N PRO A 166 5.76 -11.12 -21.70
CA PRO A 166 4.79 -11.31 -20.62
C PRO A 166 5.47 -11.57 -19.28
N PHE A 167 4.96 -10.93 -18.20
CA PHE A 167 5.47 -11.11 -16.84
C PHE A 167 5.34 -12.56 -16.34
N LEU A 168 4.33 -13.29 -16.81
CA LEU A 168 4.16 -14.70 -16.50
C LEU A 168 5.39 -15.53 -16.92
N SER A 169 6.01 -15.20 -18.05
CA SER A 169 7.23 -15.88 -18.51
C SER A 169 8.47 -15.54 -17.68
N GLU A 170 8.44 -14.45 -16.94
CA GLU A 170 9.55 -14.04 -16.07
C GLU A 170 9.63 -14.89 -14.79
N VAL A 171 8.50 -15.44 -14.32
CA VAL A 171 8.43 -16.20 -13.04
C VAL A 171 9.36 -17.44 -13.03
N THR A 172 9.52 -18.08 -14.17
CA THR A 172 10.40 -19.26 -14.32
C THR A 172 11.78 -18.93 -14.88
N THR A 173 12.04 -17.67 -15.21
CA THR A 173 13.34 -17.22 -15.72
C THR A 173 14.30 -16.91 -14.57
N GLU A 174 15.54 -17.36 -14.69
CA GLU A 174 16.55 -17.05 -13.68
C GLU A 174 16.94 -15.56 -13.72
N PRO A 175 17.04 -14.91 -12.56
CA PRO A 175 17.32 -13.47 -12.49
C PRO A 175 18.78 -13.11 -12.88
N GLY A 176 19.66 -14.09 -12.98
CA GLY A 176 21.11 -13.84 -13.03
C GLY A 176 21.66 -13.41 -11.66
N LYS A 177 22.92 -13.03 -11.62
CA LYS A 177 23.56 -12.53 -10.39
C LYS A 177 23.20 -11.06 -10.19
N LEU A 178 22.57 -10.73 -9.06
CA LEU A 178 22.12 -9.38 -8.72
C LEU A 178 22.94 -8.80 -7.56
N ARG A 179 23.05 -7.47 -7.54
CA ARG A 179 23.57 -6.69 -6.41
C ARG A 179 22.38 -6.13 -5.63
N ILE A 180 22.26 -6.52 -4.36
CA ILE A 180 21.13 -6.23 -3.48
C ILE A 180 21.60 -5.42 -2.28
N ALA A 181 20.98 -4.25 -2.09
CA ALA A 181 21.20 -3.43 -0.91
C ALA A 181 20.23 -3.85 0.20
N LEU A 182 20.72 -4.33 1.34
CA LEU A 182 19.93 -4.61 2.53
C LEU A 182 19.82 -3.35 3.40
N ALA A 183 18.61 -2.83 3.56
CA ALA A 183 18.32 -1.74 4.50
C ALA A 183 17.58 -2.28 5.72
N THR A 184 18.29 -2.38 6.85
CA THR A 184 17.75 -2.89 8.12
C THR A 184 17.13 -1.81 8.99
N ARG A 185 17.29 -0.53 8.62
CA ARG A 185 16.66 0.63 9.27
C ARG A 185 15.50 1.15 8.43
N PRO A 186 14.44 1.67 9.06
CA PRO A 186 13.33 2.29 8.34
C PRO A 186 13.81 3.47 7.47
N LEU A 187 13.41 3.50 6.20
CA LEU A 187 13.91 4.49 5.22
C LEU A 187 13.52 5.93 5.55
N THR A 188 12.34 6.13 6.17
CA THR A 188 11.88 7.47 6.59
C THR A 188 11.81 7.62 8.11
N GLY A 189 12.66 6.85 8.82
CA GLY A 189 12.81 6.94 10.28
C GLY A 189 11.76 6.17 11.08
N GLY A 190 11.88 6.24 12.38
CA GLY A 190 11.01 5.56 13.34
C GLY A 190 11.61 4.27 13.92
N PRO A 191 10.92 3.65 14.88
CA PRO A 191 11.33 2.38 15.48
C PRO A 191 11.10 1.22 14.51
N ILE A 192 11.79 0.11 14.77
CA ILE A 192 11.59 -1.15 14.05
C ILE A 192 11.65 -2.32 15.03
N ASP A 193 10.75 -3.27 14.85
CA ASP A 193 10.71 -4.50 15.61
C ASP A 193 11.90 -5.41 15.25
N PRO A 194 12.62 -5.97 16.23
CA PRO A 194 13.74 -6.87 15.98
C PRO A 194 13.38 -8.09 15.11
N GLU A 195 12.16 -8.62 15.20
CA GLU A 195 11.72 -9.74 14.37
C GLU A 195 11.58 -9.34 12.89
N CYS A 196 11.19 -8.09 12.60
CA CYS A 196 11.18 -7.56 11.24
C CYS A 196 12.60 -7.43 10.67
N VAL A 197 13.57 -6.99 11.47
CA VAL A 197 14.98 -6.94 11.08
C VAL A 197 15.53 -8.34 10.84
N ALA A 198 15.23 -9.29 11.74
CA ALA A 198 15.66 -10.67 11.62
C ALA A 198 15.14 -11.32 10.34
N ALA A 199 13.88 -11.09 9.99
CA ALA A 199 13.27 -11.58 8.74
C ALA A 199 14.00 -11.03 7.49
N ALA A 200 14.36 -9.74 7.48
CA ALA A 200 15.11 -9.16 6.37
C ALA A 200 16.54 -9.70 6.26
N ARG A 201 17.23 -9.92 7.40
CA ARG A 201 18.55 -10.53 7.42
C ARG A 201 18.51 -12.00 6.98
N ASP A 202 17.52 -12.75 7.38
CA ASP A 202 17.30 -14.14 6.93
C ASP A 202 17.04 -14.19 5.42
N ALA A 203 16.21 -13.30 4.88
CA ALA A 203 16.00 -13.17 3.45
C ALA A 203 17.29 -12.77 2.70
N ALA A 204 18.11 -11.89 3.27
CA ALA A 204 19.41 -11.53 2.72
C ALA A 204 20.37 -12.73 2.65
N SER A 205 20.39 -13.54 3.70
CA SER A 205 21.18 -14.80 3.74
C SER A 205 20.69 -15.79 2.69
N LEU A 206 19.36 -15.91 2.50
CA LEU A 206 18.78 -16.74 1.45
C LEU A 206 19.21 -16.24 0.06
N MET A 207 19.14 -14.93 -0.21
CA MET A 207 19.57 -14.35 -1.49
C MET A 207 21.07 -14.61 -1.74
N ALA A 208 21.91 -14.47 -0.72
CA ALA A 208 23.34 -14.79 -0.84
C ALA A 208 23.58 -16.28 -1.15
N SER A 209 22.84 -17.19 -0.52
CA SER A 209 22.93 -18.63 -0.81
C SER A 209 22.45 -19.00 -2.23
N LEU A 210 21.58 -18.17 -2.82
CA LEU A 210 21.12 -18.29 -4.21
C LEU A 210 22.07 -17.64 -5.23
N GLY A 211 23.23 -17.13 -4.78
CA GLY A 211 24.31 -16.63 -5.64
C GLY A 211 24.30 -15.12 -5.89
N HIS A 212 23.46 -14.35 -5.20
CA HIS A 212 23.43 -12.89 -5.31
C HIS A 212 24.44 -12.22 -4.38
N GLU A 213 24.83 -10.99 -4.72
CA GLU A 213 25.66 -10.15 -3.87
C GLU A 213 24.75 -9.29 -2.98
N VAL A 214 24.88 -9.44 -1.65
CA VAL A 214 24.10 -8.67 -0.68
C VAL A 214 25.02 -7.88 0.23
N GLU A 215 24.83 -6.58 0.33
CA GLU A 215 25.56 -5.71 1.26
C GLU A 215 24.61 -4.78 2.02
N GLU A 216 24.95 -4.42 3.25
CA GLU A 216 24.14 -3.50 4.05
C GLU A 216 24.35 -2.07 3.56
N ALA A 217 23.31 -1.52 2.91
CA ALA A 217 23.29 -0.17 2.36
C ALA A 217 21.86 0.35 2.24
N ALA A 218 21.68 1.67 2.32
CA ALA A 218 20.38 2.32 2.17
C ALA A 218 20.51 3.71 1.54
N PRO A 219 19.49 4.18 0.79
CA PRO A 219 19.43 5.57 0.36
C PRO A 219 19.21 6.49 1.55
N THR A 220 19.84 7.67 1.56
CA THR A 220 19.64 8.69 2.59
C THR A 220 18.45 9.59 2.23
N ILE A 221 17.37 9.50 2.98
CA ILE A 221 16.16 10.29 2.80
C ILE A 221 16.02 11.25 3.98
N ALA A 222 15.68 12.52 3.69
CA ALA A 222 15.33 13.51 4.71
C ALA A 222 13.93 13.17 5.28
N ALA A 223 13.90 12.36 6.34
CA ALA A 223 12.70 11.69 6.83
C ALA A 223 11.58 12.65 7.21
N ASP A 224 11.87 13.67 8.02
CA ASP A 224 10.84 14.60 8.51
C ASP A 224 10.25 15.44 7.36
N GLU A 225 11.07 15.87 6.41
CA GLU A 225 10.64 16.64 5.25
C GLU A 225 9.77 15.75 4.33
N PHE A 226 10.22 14.53 4.08
CA PHE A 226 9.50 13.56 3.27
C PHE A 226 8.13 13.22 3.89
N ASN A 227 8.08 12.90 5.17
CA ASN A 227 6.85 12.52 5.86
C ASN A 227 5.84 13.69 5.87
N ARG A 228 6.32 14.93 6.09
CA ARG A 228 5.48 16.13 6.03
C ARG A 228 4.93 16.36 4.61
N ALA A 229 5.78 16.23 3.58
CA ALA A 229 5.38 16.40 2.19
C ALA A 229 4.34 15.34 1.78
N PHE A 230 4.56 14.08 2.15
CA PHE A 230 3.62 12.99 1.87
C PHE A 230 2.26 13.25 2.52
N LEU A 231 2.25 13.64 3.81
CA LEU A 231 1.02 13.96 4.52
C LEU A 231 0.28 15.17 3.93
N THR A 232 1.01 16.20 3.48
CA THR A 232 0.44 17.39 2.84
C THR A 232 -0.35 16.98 1.59
N ILE A 233 0.22 16.12 0.74
CA ILE A 233 -0.45 15.60 -0.46
C ILE A 233 -1.68 14.77 -0.07
N VAL A 234 -1.53 13.82 0.86
CA VAL A 234 -2.65 12.97 1.30
C VAL A 234 -3.79 13.81 1.88
N ALA A 235 -3.49 14.82 2.72
CA ALA A 235 -4.49 15.68 3.30
C ALA A 235 -5.25 16.50 2.23
N ALA A 236 -4.54 17.07 1.26
CA ALA A 236 -5.16 17.80 0.15
C ALA A 236 -6.06 16.90 -0.70
N GLU A 237 -5.59 15.69 -1.01
CA GLU A 237 -6.38 14.68 -1.74
C GLU A 237 -7.62 14.24 -0.96
N VAL A 238 -7.53 14.09 0.36
CA VAL A 238 -8.70 13.75 1.19
C VAL A 238 -9.72 14.88 1.18
N ALA A 239 -9.28 16.14 1.17
CA ALA A 239 -10.20 17.27 1.03
C ALA A 239 -10.93 17.24 -0.32
N ASN A 240 -10.25 16.89 -1.41
CA ASN A 240 -10.86 16.69 -2.72
C ASN A 240 -11.81 15.49 -2.72
N ILE A 241 -11.42 14.33 -2.16
CA ILE A 241 -12.28 13.14 -2.05
C ILE A 241 -13.61 13.46 -1.33
N VAL A 242 -13.54 14.21 -0.22
CA VAL A 242 -14.75 14.62 0.52
C VAL A 242 -15.66 15.50 -0.33
N GLU A 243 -15.11 16.37 -1.16
CA GLU A 243 -15.86 17.23 -2.08
C GLU A 243 -16.48 16.44 -3.22
N ASP A 244 -15.70 15.56 -3.86
CA ASP A 244 -16.17 14.68 -4.94
C ASP A 244 -17.29 13.75 -4.47
N VAL A 245 -17.14 13.14 -3.29
CA VAL A 245 -18.21 12.31 -2.68
C VAL A 245 -19.45 13.15 -2.39
N GLY A 246 -19.29 14.39 -1.93
CA GLY A 246 -20.40 15.34 -1.77
C GLY A 246 -21.14 15.57 -3.09
N GLY A 247 -20.42 15.75 -4.19
CA GLY A 247 -20.97 15.85 -5.54
C GLY A 247 -21.73 14.59 -5.97
N VAL A 248 -21.15 13.42 -5.71
CA VAL A 248 -21.78 12.12 -6.03
C VAL A 248 -23.10 11.90 -5.28
N VAL A 249 -23.16 12.27 -4.00
CA VAL A 249 -24.37 12.10 -3.17
C VAL A 249 -25.33 13.29 -3.21
N GLY A 250 -24.99 14.34 -3.98
CA GLY A 250 -25.85 15.51 -4.21
C GLY A 250 -25.98 16.46 -2.99
N ARG A 251 -25.05 16.39 -2.02
CA ARG A 251 -25.05 17.27 -0.86
C ARG A 251 -23.66 17.45 -0.26
N ARG A 252 -23.43 18.57 0.40
CA ARG A 252 -22.22 18.78 1.17
C ARG A 252 -22.10 17.78 2.32
N LEU A 253 -20.93 17.14 2.44
CA LEU A 253 -20.64 16.28 3.57
C LEU A 253 -20.30 17.09 4.83
N THR A 254 -20.50 16.46 5.98
CA THR A 254 -20.16 16.97 7.31
C THR A 254 -19.33 15.95 8.07
N TRP A 255 -18.81 16.30 9.21
CA TRP A 255 -18.08 15.39 10.10
C TRP A 255 -18.90 14.18 10.57
N ARG A 256 -20.23 14.21 10.43
CA ARG A 256 -21.15 13.07 10.75
C ARG A 256 -21.19 12.02 9.66
N ASP A 257 -20.82 12.36 8.45
CA ASP A 257 -20.92 11.51 7.27
C ASP A 257 -19.71 10.61 7.07
N VAL A 258 -18.58 10.97 7.66
CA VAL A 258 -17.31 10.28 7.54
C VAL A 258 -16.67 10.00 8.92
N GLU A 259 -15.60 9.24 8.96
CA GLU A 259 -14.85 8.97 10.20
C GLU A 259 -14.10 10.22 10.69
N THR A 260 -13.79 10.25 11.99
CA THR A 260 -13.11 11.38 12.63
C THR A 260 -11.77 11.68 11.98
N GLU A 261 -11.00 10.67 11.67
CA GLU A 261 -9.68 10.77 11.03
C GLU A 261 -9.79 11.32 9.61
N THR A 262 -10.79 10.86 8.85
CA THR A 262 -11.09 11.38 7.50
C THR A 262 -11.44 12.85 7.54
N TRP A 263 -12.32 13.26 8.47
CA TRP A 263 -12.69 14.67 8.59
C TRP A 263 -11.54 15.53 9.06
N ALA A 264 -10.69 15.01 9.94
CA ALA A 264 -9.48 15.71 10.39
C ALA A 264 -8.51 15.96 9.21
N LEU A 265 -8.27 14.94 8.37
CA LEU A 265 -7.46 15.10 7.14
C LEU A 265 -8.12 16.08 6.16
N ASN A 266 -9.45 16.06 5.99
CA ASN A 266 -10.17 17.04 5.19
C ASN A 266 -9.97 18.46 5.71
N LEU A 267 -10.09 18.68 7.02
CA LEU A 267 -9.87 20.00 7.62
C LEU A 267 -8.42 20.49 7.41
N ALA A 268 -7.46 19.59 7.51
CA ALA A 268 -6.06 19.88 7.25
C ALA A 268 -5.81 20.21 5.77
N GLY A 269 -6.34 19.38 4.88
CA GLY A 269 -6.18 19.54 3.43
C GLY A 269 -6.75 20.86 2.91
N ARG A 270 -7.88 21.32 3.48
CA ARG A 270 -8.46 22.62 3.17
C ARG A 270 -7.59 23.81 3.59
N GLN A 271 -6.58 23.61 4.45
CA GLN A 271 -5.62 24.64 4.84
C GLN A 271 -4.35 24.64 3.99
N VAL A 272 -4.15 23.61 3.13
CA VAL A 272 -2.98 23.53 2.25
C VAL A 272 -3.08 24.59 1.16
N ARG A 273 -2.05 25.42 1.05
CA ARG A 273 -1.95 26.43 0.00
C ARG A 273 -1.33 25.85 -1.26
N GLY A 274 -1.63 26.42 -2.43
CA GLY A 274 -1.10 25.94 -3.71
C GLY A 274 0.42 25.80 -3.74
N HIS A 275 1.17 26.79 -3.20
CA HIS A 275 2.63 26.71 -3.16
C HIS A 275 3.16 25.63 -2.18
N GLU A 276 2.43 25.33 -1.09
CA GLU A 276 2.78 24.24 -0.16
C GLU A 276 2.60 22.88 -0.84
N MET A 277 1.55 22.73 -1.68
CA MET A 277 1.34 21.53 -2.50
C MET A 277 2.45 21.32 -3.51
N VAL A 278 2.87 22.39 -4.21
CA VAL A 278 3.99 22.34 -5.16
C VAL A 278 5.29 21.96 -4.46
N ALA A 279 5.59 22.58 -3.30
CA ALA A 279 6.77 22.25 -2.51
C ALA A 279 6.76 20.78 -2.03
N ALA A 280 5.61 20.27 -1.58
CA ALA A 280 5.45 18.88 -1.18
C ALA A 280 5.73 17.93 -2.36
N GLN A 281 5.17 18.22 -3.54
CA GLN A 281 5.43 17.43 -4.74
C GLN A 281 6.91 17.42 -5.13
N GLN A 282 7.59 18.57 -5.07
CA GLN A 282 9.03 18.66 -5.35
C GLN A 282 9.85 17.86 -4.34
N CYS A 283 9.49 17.87 -3.06
CA CYS A 283 10.14 17.05 -2.03
C CYS A 283 10.02 15.55 -2.35
N LEU A 284 8.85 15.07 -2.77
CA LEU A 284 8.67 13.68 -3.18
C LEU A 284 9.47 13.33 -4.45
N TRP A 285 9.58 14.24 -5.41
CA TRP A 285 10.44 14.04 -6.58
C TRP A 285 11.92 14.00 -6.24
N GLN A 286 12.36 14.80 -5.26
CA GLN A 286 13.72 14.73 -4.74
C GLN A 286 14.00 13.37 -4.09
N CYS A 287 13.07 12.85 -3.31
CA CYS A 287 13.15 11.49 -2.77
C CYS A 287 13.22 10.44 -3.91
N ALA A 288 12.36 10.56 -4.92
CA ALA A 288 12.37 9.67 -6.08
C ALA A 288 13.72 9.67 -6.78
N ARG A 289 14.33 10.84 -6.97
CA ARG A 289 15.66 10.97 -7.55
C ARG A 289 16.73 10.30 -6.67
N THR A 290 16.68 10.51 -5.35
CA THR A 290 17.61 9.91 -4.39
C THR A 290 17.58 8.38 -4.45
N VAL A 291 16.37 7.78 -4.39
CA VAL A 291 16.21 6.32 -4.44
C VAL A 291 16.60 5.77 -5.81
N SER A 292 16.21 6.42 -6.90
CA SER A 292 16.56 5.97 -8.25
C SER A 292 18.07 6.08 -8.53
N THR A 293 18.74 7.14 -8.05
CA THR A 293 20.20 7.27 -8.13
C THR A 293 20.89 6.17 -7.31
N PHE A 294 20.38 5.82 -6.13
CA PHE A 294 20.91 4.72 -5.34
C PHE A 294 20.82 3.39 -6.11
N LEU A 295 19.71 3.14 -6.81
CA LEU A 295 19.49 1.96 -7.65
C LEU A 295 20.33 1.92 -8.95
N THR A 296 21.12 2.93 -9.26
CA THR A 296 22.14 2.80 -10.33
C THR A 296 23.30 1.92 -9.93
N ARG A 297 23.56 1.74 -8.61
CA ARG A 297 24.61 0.89 -8.06
C ARG A 297 24.12 -0.49 -7.65
N TYR A 298 22.82 -0.64 -7.42
CA TYR A 298 22.15 -1.88 -6.99
C TYR A 298 21.02 -2.22 -7.96
N ASP A 299 20.72 -3.51 -8.06
CA ASP A 299 19.58 -3.97 -8.84
C ASP A 299 18.30 -3.92 -8.01
N LEU A 300 18.40 -4.25 -6.70
CA LEU A 300 17.28 -4.27 -5.77
C LEU A 300 17.66 -3.65 -4.42
N ILE A 301 16.62 -3.14 -3.74
CA ILE A 301 16.67 -2.79 -2.31
C ILE A 301 15.80 -3.81 -1.57
N LEU A 302 16.37 -4.47 -0.56
CA LEU A 302 15.71 -5.39 0.37
C LEU A 302 15.50 -4.69 1.71
N THR A 303 14.25 -4.69 2.20
CA THR A 303 13.88 -4.13 3.51
C THR A 303 12.89 -5.06 4.22
N PRO A 304 12.67 -4.94 5.52
CA PRO A 304 11.42 -5.38 6.11
C PRO A 304 10.24 -4.71 5.39
N THR A 305 9.13 -5.43 5.16
CA THR A 305 7.93 -4.81 4.54
C THR A 305 7.30 -3.81 5.51
N LEU A 306 6.98 -4.27 6.72
CA LEU A 306 6.50 -3.44 7.82
C LEU A 306 7.62 -3.29 8.86
N THR A 307 7.56 -2.24 9.64
CA THR A 307 8.49 -2.01 10.74
C THR A 307 8.01 -2.58 12.06
N THR A 308 6.77 -3.04 12.12
CA THR A 308 6.14 -3.64 13.29
C THR A 308 5.42 -4.93 12.90
N LEU A 309 5.24 -5.83 13.85
CA LEU A 309 4.31 -6.93 13.73
C LEU A 309 2.87 -6.40 13.62
N PRO A 310 1.90 -7.20 13.12
CA PRO A 310 0.50 -6.80 13.08
C PRO A 310 0.03 -6.24 14.43
N ALA A 311 -0.42 -4.99 14.44
CA ALA A 311 -0.75 -4.26 15.65
C ALA A 311 -2.08 -4.77 16.27
N PRO A 312 -2.27 -4.69 17.61
CA PRO A 312 -3.57 -4.89 18.21
C PRO A 312 -4.62 -3.93 17.63
N HIS A 313 -5.88 -4.37 17.58
CA HIS A 313 -6.97 -3.53 17.07
C HIS A 313 -7.08 -2.19 17.83
N GLY A 314 -7.35 -1.12 17.10
CA GLY A 314 -7.50 0.22 17.64
C GLY A 314 -6.20 0.93 18.05
N SER A 315 -5.06 0.24 18.10
CA SER A 315 -3.80 0.82 18.61
C SER A 315 -3.18 1.91 17.72
N ILE A 316 -3.53 1.93 16.43
CA ILE A 316 -3.04 2.95 15.47
C ILE A 316 -3.91 4.21 15.51
N ARG A 317 -5.13 4.13 16.01
CA ARG A 317 -6.02 5.29 16.15
C ARG A 317 -5.66 6.12 17.39
N PRO A 318 -5.87 7.45 17.37
CA PRO A 318 -5.71 8.28 18.56
C PRO A 318 -6.54 7.77 19.73
N GLN A 319 -5.96 7.76 20.94
CA GLN A 319 -6.60 7.22 22.15
C GLN A 319 -6.63 8.27 23.26
N GLY A 320 -7.44 8.03 24.30
CA GLY A 320 -7.50 8.88 25.50
C GLY A 320 -7.79 10.35 25.21
N VAL A 321 -7.01 11.23 25.80
CA VAL A 321 -7.15 12.69 25.67
C VAL A 321 -6.95 13.17 24.23
N GLU A 322 -6.03 12.54 23.50
CA GLU A 322 -5.77 12.89 22.11
C GLU A 322 -7.01 12.63 21.21
N ALA A 323 -7.69 11.51 21.40
CA ALA A 323 -8.93 11.20 20.70
C ALA A 323 -10.06 12.21 21.05
N LEU A 324 -10.14 12.62 22.31
CA LEU A 324 -11.13 13.63 22.74
C LEU A 324 -10.84 15.00 22.08
N LEU A 325 -9.59 15.44 22.08
CA LEU A 325 -9.18 16.68 21.44
C LEU A 325 -9.44 16.65 19.94
N LEU A 326 -9.08 15.56 19.25
CA LEU A 326 -9.34 15.41 17.82
C LEU A 326 -10.84 15.49 17.52
N ARG A 327 -11.67 14.79 18.30
CA ARG A 327 -13.14 14.86 18.17
C ARG A 327 -13.69 16.27 18.40
N ALA A 328 -13.16 17.00 19.37
CA ALA A 328 -13.56 18.39 19.62
C ALA A 328 -13.20 19.30 18.42
N ILE A 329 -11.97 19.23 17.92
CA ILE A 329 -11.51 19.98 16.75
C ILE A 329 -12.39 19.66 15.52
N VAL A 330 -12.68 18.39 15.28
CA VAL A 330 -13.52 17.91 14.17
C VAL A 330 -14.95 18.43 14.30
N ARG A 331 -15.58 18.35 15.49
CA ARG A 331 -16.94 18.84 15.73
C ARG A 331 -17.09 20.37 15.59
N LEU A 332 -16.05 21.09 15.97
CA LEU A 332 -16.01 22.57 15.88
C LEU A 332 -15.57 23.06 14.50
N ASN A 333 -15.22 22.16 13.57
CA ASN A 333 -14.63 22.50 12.26
C ASN A 333 -13.41 23.44 12.38
N ALA A 334 -12.63 23.26 13.44
CA ALA A 334 -11.54 24.17 13.82
C ALA A 334 -10.22 23.80 13.10
N GLY A 335 -10.21 23.73 11.77
CA GLY A 335 -9.05 23.37 10.96
C GLY A 335 -7.82 24.24 11.21
N GLY A 336 -8.02 25.54 11.51
CA GLY A 336 -6.92 26.45 11.87
C GLY A 336 -6.17 26.04 13.15
N LEU A 337 -6.87 25.46 14.13
CA LEU A 337 -6.26 24.96 15.36
C LEU A 337 -5.40 23.71 15.12
N MET A 338 -5.73 22.88 14.13
CA MET A 338 -4.91 21.72 13.76
C MET A 338 -3.52 22.14 13.27
N ARG A 339 -3.45 23.23 12.51
CA ARG A 339 -2.20 23.80 12.01
C ARG A 339 -1.33 24.33 13.16
N LEU A 340 -1.93 25.03 14.12
CA LEU A 340 -1.24 25.59 15.28
C LEU A 340 -0.78 24.52 16.28
N ALA A 341 -1.54 23.45 16.44
CA ALA A 341 -1.27 22.43 17.45
C ALA A 341 -0.23 21.38 17.02
N GLY A 342 0.26 21.38 15.77
CA GLY A 342 1.14 20.32 15.25
C GLY A 342 0.49 18.92 15.34
N ALA A 343 -0.83 18.86 15.45
CA ALA A 343 -1.57 17.61 15.64
C ALA A 343 -1.41 16.66 14.45
N LEU A 344 -1.23 17.22 13.25
CA LEU A 344 -0.93 16.44 12.04
C LEU A 344 0.42 15.74 12.12
N ASP A 345 1.46 16.45 12.60
CA ASP A 345 2.82 15.90 12.69
C ASP A 345 2.90 14.76 13.70
N ARG A 346 2.14 14.80 14.81
CA ARG A 346 2.13 13.73 15.82
C ARG A 346 1.38 12.50 15.35
N ASN A 347 0.18 12.65 14.78
CA ASN A 347 -0.59 11.52 14.24
C ASN A 347 0.09 10.89 13.02
N ALA A 348 0.71 11.72 12.18
CA ALA A 348 1.52 11.25 11.08
C ALA A 348 2.65 10.33 11.53
N LYS A 349 3.36 10.65 12.61
CA LYS A 349 4.45 9.82 13.12
C LYS A 349 4.02 8.39 13.44
N THR A 350 2.85 8.20 14.04
CA THR A 350 2.36 6.86 14.38
C THR A 350 2.06 6.03 13.13
N VAL A 351 1.43 6.61 12.12
CA VAL A 351 1.14 5.92 10.84
C VAL A 351 2.43 5.68 10.06
N PHE A 352 3.29 6.71 9.95
CA PHE A 352 4.55 6.59 9.21
C PHE A 352 5.52 5.61 9.88
N ASN A 353 5.50 5.46 11.20
CA ASN A 353 6.29 4.44 11.89
C ASN A 353 6.01 3.03 11.36
N VAL A 354 4.79 2.72 10.94
CA VAL A 354 4.43 1.39 10.42
C VAL A 354 4.83 1.23 8.96
N VAL A 355 4.72 2.29 8.13
CA VAL A 355 4.87 2.24 6.67
C VAL A 355 6.14 2.92 6.15
N SER A 356 7.08 3.27 7.02
CA SER A 356 8.27 4.06 6.72
C SER A 356 9.21 3.47 5.66
N SER A 357 9.23 2.15 5.49
CA SER A 357 9.98 1.49 4.42
C SER A 357 9.17 1.28 3.14
N LEU A 358 7.89 1.65 3.10
CA LEU A 358 6.99 1.44 1.96
C LEU A 358 6.82 2.70 1.11
N THR A 359 6.56 3.84 1.76
CA THR A 359 6.19 5.12 1.13
C THR A 359 7.23 5.70 0.15
N PRO A 360 8.56 5.55 0.34
CA PRO A 360 9.54 6.05 -0.62
C PRO A 360 9.39 5.43 -2.02
N PHE A 361 9.00 4.16 -2.10
CA PHE A 361 8.80 3.49 -3.39
C PHE A 361 7.50 3.91 -4.09
N ASN A 362 6.49 4.39 -3.33
CA ASN A 362 5.32 5.06 -3.90
C ASN A 362 5.71 6.42 -4.47
N ALA A 363 6.44 7.23 -3.72
CA ALA A 363 6.92 8.53 -4.16
C ALA A 363 7.78 8.42 -5.44
N ALA A 364 8.68 7.45 -5.47
CA ALA A 364 9.53 7.18 -6.62
C ALA A 364 8.80 6.48 -7.79
N GLY A 365 7.59 5.97 -7.58
CA GLY A 365 6.85 5.23 -8.59
C GLY A 365 7.47 3.88 -8.97
N LEU A 366 8.38 3.36 -8.14
CA LEU A 366 9.13 2.12 -8.41
C LEU A 366 8.28 0.88 -8.15
N PRO A 367 8.49 -0.22 -8.88
CA PRO A 367 7.88 -1.49 -8.57
C PRO A 367 8.47 -2.05 -7.27
N ALA A 368 7.62 -2.68 -6.45
CA ALA A 368 8.04 -3.31 -5.21
C ALA A 368 7.09 -4.46 -4.84
N MET A 369 7.61 -5.45 -4.14
CA MET A 369 6.84 -6.61 -3.71
C MET A 369 7.07 -6.94 -2.24
N SER A 370 6.07 -7.49 -1.56
CA SER A 370 6.20 -8.15 -0.26
C SER A 370 6.14 -9.66 -0.45
N VAL A 371 7.16 -10.36 0.02
CA VAL A 371 7.30 -11.82 -0.08
C VAL A 371 7.19 -12.43 1.31
N PRO A 372 6.32 -13.42 1.56
CA PRO A 372 6.10 -14.01 2.88
C PRO A 372 7.14 -15.10 3.18
N LEU A 373 8.37 -14.70 3.51
CA LEU A 373 9.49 -15.60 3.72
C LEU A 373 9.71 -16.00 5.18
N SER A 374 9.08 -15.31 6.14
CA SER A 374 9.35 -15.53 7.55
C SER A 374 8.08 -15.54 8.39
N TRP A 375 8.13 -16.27 9.50
CA TRP A 375 7.11 -16.30 10.56
C TRP A 375 7.79 -16.17 11.91
N THR A 376 7.18 -15.43 12.83
CA THR A 376 7.63 -15.32 14.21
C THR A 376 7.51 -16.66 14.95
N THR A 377 8.14 -16.76 16.08
CA THR A 377 7.95 -17.94 16.98
C THR A 377 6.51 -18.10 17.46
N SER A 378 5.74 -16.99 17.50
CA SER A 378 4.30 -17.00 17.79
C SER A 378 3.41 -17.31 16.59
N GLY A 379 3.97 -17.61 15.42
CA GLY A 379 3.23 -17.97 14.21
C GLY A 379 2.73 -16.79 13.37
N LEU A 380 3.09 -15.56 13.70
CA LEU A 380 2.71 -14.39 12.89
C LEU A 380 3.59 -14.29 11.64
N PRO A 381 3.02 -14.03 10.45
CA PRO A 381 3.81 -13.83 9.26
C PRO A 381 4.57 -12.50 9.28
N VAL A 382 5.78 -12.51 8.73
CA VAL A 382 6.62 -11.33 8.55
C VAL A 382 7.09 -11.29 7.09
N GLY A 383 6.52 -10.37 6.32
CA GLY A 383 6.93 -10.18 4.92
C GLY A 383 8.22 -9.37 4.81
N VAL A 384 8.99 -9.68 3.79
CA VAL A 384 10.15 -8.89 3.38
C VAL A 384 9.89 -8.23 2.04
N GLN A 385 10.40 -7.02 1.87
CA GLN A 385 10.15 -6.23 0.68
C GLN A 385 11.37 -6.18 -0.22
N PHE A 386 11.14 -6.38 -1.51
CA PHE A 386 12.12 -6.08 -2.56
C PHE A 386 11.56 -4.97 -3.45
N ALA A 387 12.38 -3.96 -3.74
CA ALA A 387 12.04 -2.88 -4.66
C ALA A 387 13.09 -2.79 -5.76
N GLY A 388 12.63 -2.63 -7.01
CA GLY A 388 13.47 -2.59 -8.21
C GLY A 388 13.48 -1.22 -8.88
N ARG A 389 14.16 -1.14 -10.03
CA ARG A 389 14.22 0.07 -10.86
C ARG A 389 12.88 0.37 -11.51
N PHE A 390 12.66 1.61 -11.89
CA PHE A 390 11.44 2.03 -12.60
C PHE A 390 11.24 1.22 -13.89
N GLY A 391 10.09 0.57 -14.01
CA GLY A 391 9.74 -0.26 -15.16
C GLY A 391 10.27 -1.68 -15.14
N ASP A 392 11.03 -2.08 -14.11
CA ASP A 392 11.70 -3.39 -14.03
C ASP A 392 10.92 -4.37 -13.14
N GLU A 393 9.66 -4.57 -13.42
CA GLU A 393 8.86 -5.64 -12.80
C GLU A 393 9.41 -7.03 -13.14
N ALA A 394 10.05 -7.18 -14.31
CA ALA A 394 10.60 -8.43 -14.79
C ALA A 394 11.61 -9.02 -13.79
N THR A 395 12.59 -8.22 -13.36
CA THR A 395 13.59 -8.66 -12.35
C THR A 395 12.93 -9.08 -11.04
N LEU A 396 11.91 -8.33 -10.59
CA LEU A 396 11.18 -8.67 -9.37
C LEU A 396 10.40 -9.99 -9.51
N PHE A 397 9.74 -10.26 -10.64
CA PHE A 397 9.05 -11.54 -10.86
C PHE A 397 10.01 -12.73 -10.98
N ARG A 398 11.19 -12.54 -11.59
CA ARG A 398 12.26 -13.56 -11.62
C ARG A 398 12.72 -13.90 -10.21
N VAL A 399 13.04 -12.88 -9.40
CA VAL A 399 13.47 -13.05 -8.00
C VAL A 399 12.34 -13.67 -7.17
N ALA A 400 11.10 -13.21 -7.32
CA ALA A 400 9.96 -13.78 -6.61
C ALA A 400 9.77 -15.27 -6.94
N GLY A 401 9.85 -15.65 -8.22
CA GLY A 401 9.78 -17.06 -8.66
C GLY A 401 10.93 -17.90 -8.12
N GLN A 402 12.16 -17.37 -8.10
CA GLN A 402 13.30 -18.05 -7.51
C GLN A 402 13.10 -18.25 -5.99
N LEU A 403 12.62 -17.23 -5.27
CA LEU A 403 12.32 -17.32 -3.83
C LEU A 403 11.20 -18.31 -3.54
N GLU A 404 10.13 -18.31 -4.36
CA GLU A 404 9.00 -19.25 -4.22
C GLU A 404 9.45 -20.70 -4.37
N ARG A 405 10.38 -20.98 -5.29
CA ARG A 405 10.99 -22.31 -5.45
C ARG A 405 11.93 -22.67 -4.29
N ALA A 406 12.75 -21.72 -3.84
CA ALA A 406 13.75 -21.97 -2.79
C ALA A 406 13.13 -22.10 -1.39
N ARG A 407 12.08 -21.34 -1.11
CA ARG A 407 11.36 -21.35 0.19
C ARG A 407 9.86 -21.21 -0.05
N PRO A 408 9.17 -22.30 -0.41
CA PRO A 408 7.74 -22.28 -0.68
C PRO A 408 6.91 -21.87 0.53
N TRP A 409 5.95 -20.96 0.33
CA TRP A 409 5.03 -20.49 1.38
C TRP A 409 3.59 -20.94 1.17
N ALA A 410 3.26 -21.53 0.02
CA ALA A 410 1.89 -21.94 -0.31
C ALA A 410 1.28 -22.92 0.70
N GLY A 411 2.10 -23.73 1.37
CA GLY A 411 1.66 -24.65 2.44
C GLY A 411 1.44 -23.99 3.81
N LYS A 412 1.73 -22.69 3.97
CA LYS A 412 1.46 -21.96 5.20
C LYS A 412 0.02 -21.45 5.19
N VAL A 413 -0.81 -22.02 6.06
CA VAL A 413 -2.24 -21.70 6.17
C VAL A 413 -2.53 -21.22 7.59
N PRO A 414 -3.35 -20.15 7.77
CA PRO A 414 -3.76 -19.73 9.10
C PRO A 414 -4.55 -20.81 9.83
N PRO A 415 -4.50 -20.85 11.18
CA PRO A 415 -5.28 -21.81 11.95
C PRO A 415 -6.77 -21.79 11.62
N GLY A 416 -7.37 -22.96 11.36
CA GLY A 416 -8.79 -23.10 11.03
C GLY A 416 -9.19 -22.68 9.61
N CYS A 417 -8.23 -22.52 8.71
CA CYS A 417 -8.48 -22.23 7.29
C CYS A 417 -8.03 -23.37 6.35
N ASP A 418 -7.84 -24.57 6.88
CA ASP A 418 -7.41 -25.78 6.15
C ASP A 418 -8.51 -26.33 5.24
#